data_38ae35cf79708c6e357ac952f2d87ff8
#
_entry.id   38ae35cf79708c6e357ac952f2d87ff8
#
_cell.length_a   1.000
_cell.length_b   1.000
_cell.length_c   1.000
_cell.angle_alpha   90.00
_cell.angle_beta   90.00
_cell.angle_gamma   90.00
#
_symmetry.space_group_name_H-M   'P 1'
#
loop_
_entity.id
_entity.type
_entity.pdbx_description
1 polymer ?
#
loop_
_entity_poly.entity_id
_entity_poly.type
_entity_poly.pdbx_seq_one_letter_code
_entity_poly.pdbx_strand_id
1 'polypeptide(L)'
;MTYNSYYCRGNTGTPAVSQTNTENFARVIKTLDADIVAIQELDKGALNRNKRDLLQEIADATGIDYQVVFAPAADYMGGKIGPGVLVKRSLGVKSTKTVELPGDEGRMLVVVETEGFVFLGTHLDLNDEARRQSATIINDVSNGYRKPVFLAGDLNDSHRWSGGGAAFPVLTNEFAIKSSTEGTLPGQPNETIDYILFDDNGQPSAVNFLETGVVKKLNFNGKVEDLDTVSDHFPVYLDIELK
;
A
#
# COMPACT_ATOMS: atom_id res chain seq x y z
N MET A 1 -1.15 3.59 -6.12
CA MET A 1 -2.20 3.53 -5.09
C MET A 1 -1.70 2.75 -3.89
N THR A 2 -2.13 3.07 -2.67
CA THR A 2 -2.00 2.22 -1.48
C THR A 2 -3.36 2.04 -0.82
N TYR A 3 -3.64 0.86 -0.24
CA TYR A 3 -4.89 0.57 0.44
C TYR A 3 -4.71 -0.57 1.45
N ASN A 4 -4.82 -0.28 2.75
CA ASN A 4 -4.86 -1.31 3.78
C ASN A 4 -6.18 -2.06 3.70
N SER A 5 -6.12 -3.40 3.60
CA SER A 5 -7.31 -4.23 3.32
C SER A 5 -8.09 -4.63 4.58
N TYR A 6 -7.51 -4.43 5.77
CA TYR A 6 -8.08 -4.95 7.00
C TYR A 6 -8.43 -6.44 6.87
N TYR A 7 -7.57 -7.20 6.20
CA TYR A 7 -7.79 -8.62 5.86
C TYR A 7 -9.13 -8.86 5.12
N CYS A 8 -9.66 -7.89 4.41
CA CYS A 8 -11.01 -7.92 3.81
C CYS A 8 -12.09 -8.41 4.77
N ARG A 9 -12.05 -7.94 6.01
CA ARG A 9 -13.06 -8.24 7.04
C ARG A 9 -14.28 -7.35 6.95
N GLY A 10 -14.19 -6.25 6.21
CA GLY A 10 -15.16 -5.17 6.22
C GLY A 10 -15.08 -4.36 7.53
N ASN A 11 -15.49 -3.11 7.49
CA ASN A 11 -15.50 -2.22 8.65
C ASN A 11 -16.93 -1.91 9.09
N THR A 12 -17.70 -2.95 9.39
CA THR A 12 -19.06 -2.88 9.94
C THR A 12 -19.08 -3.46 11.34
N GLY A 13 -20.16 -3.32 12.08
CA GLY A 13 -20.25 -3.66 13.50
C GLY A 13 -19.74 -5.05 13.93
N THR A 14 -19.60 -6.00 13.00
CA THR A 14 -18.98 -7.32 13.25
C THR A 14 -18.08 -7.66 12.07
N PRO A 15 -16.81 -7.18 12.06
CA PRO A 15 -15.87 -7.47 11.00
C PRO A 15 -15.64 -8.98 10.84
N ALA A 16 -15.87 -9.52 9.65
CA ALA A 16 -15.72 -10.94 9.36
C ALA A 16 -15.15 -11.20 7.98
N VAL A 17 -14.26 -12.18 7.88
CA VAL A 17 -13.74 -12.65 6.59
C VAL A 17 -14.88 -13.22 5.76
N SER A 18 -15.08 -12.67 4.55
CA SER A 18 -16.09 -13.16 3.61
C SER A 18 -15.70 -12.89 2.17
N GLN A 19 -16.20 -13.71 1.26
CA GLN A 19 -16.03 -13.48 -0.20
C GLN A 19 -16.59 -12.13 -0.62
N THR A 20 -17.76 -11.74 -0.10
CA THR A 20 -18.39 -10.45 -0.40
C THR A 20 -17.49 -9.26 -0.01
N ASN A 21 -16.81 -9.32 1.14
CA ASN A 21 -15.91 -8.27 1.56
C ASN A 21 -14.67 -8.20 0.66
N THR A 22 -14.14 -9.35 0.22
CA THR A 22 -13.05 -9.41 -0.77
C THR A 22 -13.48 -8.79 -2.10
N GLU A 23 -14.67 -9.12 -2.59
CA GLU A 23 -15.23 -8.56 -3.81
C GLU A 23 -15.49 -7.05 -3.70
N ASN A 24 -15.98 -6.58 -2.55
CA ASN A 24 -16.16 -5.14 -2.30
C ASN A 24 -14.83 -4.39 -2.33
N PHE A 25 -13.78 -4.94 -1.71
CA PHE A 25 -12.44 -4.36 -1.74
C PHE A 25 -11.87 -4.34 -3.17
N ALA A 26 -11.95 -5.44 -3.89
CA ALA A 26 -11.52 -5.56 -5.28
C ALA A 26 -12.28 -4.61 -6.22
N ARG A 27 -13.58 -4.41 -5.99
CA ARG A 27 -14.43 -3.46 -6.74
C ARG A 27 -13.91 -2.02 -6.65
N VAL A 28 -13.37 -1.61 -5.49
CA VAL A 28 -12.75 -0.29 -5.33
C VAL A 28 -11.54 -0.16 -6.24
N ILE A 29 -10.61 -1.13 -6.17
CA ILE A 29 -9.40 -1.15 -7.01
C ILE A 29 -9.75 -1.13 -8.50
N LYS A 30 -10.72 -1.97 -8.90
CA LYS A 30 -11.21 -2.03 -10.28
C LYS A 30 -11.78 -0.70 -10.78
N THR A 31 -12.58 -0.02 -9.93
CA THR A 31 -13.24 1.23 -10.32
C THR A 31 -12.26 2.39 -10.44
N LEU A 32 -11.21 2.39 -9.62
CA LEU A 32 -10.10 3.34 -9.69
C LEU A 32 -9.11 3.00 -10.82
N ASP A 33 -9.21 1.81 -11.41
CA ASP A 33 -8.35 1.30 -12.50
C ASP A 33 -6.85 1.46 -12.23
N ALA A 34 -6.44 1.30 -10.98
CA ALA A 34 -5.08 1.55 -10.55
C ALA A 34 -4.07 0.62 -11.27
N ASP A 35 -2.96 1.17 -11.79
CA ASP A 35 -1.94 0.40 -12.51
C ASP A 35 -1.05 -0.40 -11.56
N ILE A 36 -0.81 0.14 -10.34
CA ILE A 36 -0.03 -0.53 -9.30
C ILE A 36 -0.62 -0.18 -7.92
N VAL A 37 -0.75 -1.19 -7.06
CA VAL A 37 -1.39 -1.07 -5.74
C VAL A 37 -0.56 -1.76 -4.69
N ALA A 38 -0.10 -1.01 -3.68
CA ALA A 38 0.37 -1.58 -2.42
C ALA A 38 -0.82 -1.92 -1.53
N ILE A 39 -0.90 -3.16 -1.06
CA ILE A 39 -1.98 -3.62 -0.18
C ILE A 39 -1.37 -4.16 1.11
N GLN A 40 -1.87 -3.69 2.23
CA GLN A 40 -1.47 -4.09 3.56
C GLN A 40 -2.50 -5.04 4.16
N GLU A 41 -2.11 -5.75 5.22
CA GLU A 41 -2.95 -6.69 5.96
C GLU A 41 -3.54 -7.81 5.10
N LEU A 42 -2.66 -8.55 4.47
CA LEU A 42 -3.00 -9.71 3.67
C LEU A 42 -2.66 -11.00 4.41
N ASP A 43 -3.40 -12.08 4.11
CA ASP A 43 -3.11 -13.43 4.60
C ASP A 43 -3.04 -14.44 3.46
N LYS A 44 -2.22 -15.47 3.68
CA LYS A 44 -2.06 -16.60 2.76
C LYS A 44 -1.96 -17.89 3.53
N GLY A 45 -2.94 -18.78 3.34
CA GLY A 45 -2.98 -20.12 3.92
C GLY A 45 -3.38 -20.19 5.39
N ALA A 46 -3.80 -19.10 6.04
CA ALA A 46 -4.21 -19.09 7.45
C ALA A 46 -5.45 -19.95 7.69
N LEU A 47 -5.34 -20.89 8.65
CA LEU A 47 -6.39 -21.89 8.94
C LEU A 47 -7.72 -21.26 9.35
N ASN A 48 -7.67 -20.22 10.19
CA ASN A 48 -8.87 -19.52 10.69
C ASN A 48 -9.46 -18.53 9.68
N ARG A 49 -8.85 -18.42 8.47
CA ARG A 49 -9.29 -17.57 7.36
C ARG A 49 -9.47 -18.38 6.08
N ASN A 50 -9.96 -19.62 6.20
CA ASN A 50 -10.28 -20.53 5.08
C ASN A 50 -9.09 -20.92 4.21
N LYS A 51 -7.84 -20.77 4.68
CA LYS A 51 -6.60 -21.06 3.94
C LYS A 51 -6.52 -20.33 2.59
N ARG A 52 -7.16 -19.18 2.48
CA ARG A 52 -7.20 -18.38 1.25
C ARG A 52 -5.82 -17.81 0.87
N ASP A 53 -5.68 -17.39 -0.36
CA ASP A 53 -4.62 -16.50 -0.84
C ASP A 53 -5.28 -15.14 -1.13
N LEU A 54 -5.36 -14.27 -0.11
CA LEU A 54 -6.18 -13.06 -0.20
C LEU A 54 -5.74 -12.14 -1.33
N LEU A 55 -4.43 -11.97 -1.55
CA LEU A 55 -3.94 -11.10 -2.61
C LEU A 55 -4.32 -11.61 -4.00
N GLN A 56 -4.24 -12.93 -4.21
CA GLN A 56 -4.68 -13.54 -5.46
C GLN A 56 -6.20 -13.42 -5.65
N GLU A 57 -6.98 -13.67 -4.58
CA GLU A 57 -8.45 -13.53 -4.63
C GLU A 57 -8.87 -12.09 -4.96
N ILE A 58 -8.18 -11.07 -4.41
CA ILE A 58 -8.42 -9.68 -4.76
C ILE A 58 -8.11 -9.44 -6.24
N ALA A 59 -6.95 -9.90 -6.73
CA ALA A 59 -6.56 -9.74 -8.14
C ALA A 59 -7.60 -10.37 -9.07
N ASP A 60 -7.99 -11.61 -8.80
CA ASP A 60 -8.99 -12.35 -9.60
C ASP A 60 -10.35 -11.63 -9.61
N ALA A 61 -10.79 -11.13 -8.46
CA ALA A 61 -12.07 -10.42 -8.32
C ALA A 61 -12.09 -9.06 -9.06
N THR A 62 -10.94 -8.41 -9.27
CA THR A 62 -10.89 -7.20 -10.11
C THR A 62 -11.15 -7.52 -11.57
N GLY A 63 -10.75 -8.70 -12.06
CA GLY A 63 -10.75 -9.07 -13.47
C GLY A 63 -9.71 -8.31 -14.30
N ILE A 64 -8.77 -7.60 -13.66
CA ILE A 64 -7.65 -6.92 -14.30
C ILE A 64 -6.45 -7.86 -14.32
N ASP A 65 -5.67 -7.87 -15.39
CA ASP A 65 -4.48 -8.73 -15.52
C ASP A 65 -3.32 -8.20 -14.68
N TYR A 66 -3.37 -8.50 -13.39
CA TYR A 66 -2.31 -8.16 -12.45
C TYR A 66 -1.27 -9.29 -12.31
N GLN A 67 -0.01 -8.91 -12.19
CA GLN A 67 1.00 -9.71 -11.53
C GLN A 67 0.88 -9.48 -10.02
N VAL A 68 0.91 -10.58 -9.26
CA VAL A 68 0.74 -10.60 -7.81
C VAL A 68 2.10 -10.82 -7.15
N VAL A 69 2.48 -9.95 -6.20
CA VAL A 69 3.72 -10.05 -5.44
C VAL A 69 3.40 -9.98 -3.94
N PHE A 70 3.40 -11.11 -3.26
CA PHE A 70 3.16 -11.21 -1.82
C PHE A 70 4.48 -11.31 -1.05
N ALA A 71 4.63 -10.55 0.03
CA ALA A 71 5.77 -10.61 0.95
C ALA A 71 5.35 -11.24 2.27
N PRO A 72 5.72 -12.51 2.54
CA PRO A 72 5.40 -13.17 3.81
C PRO A 72 6.22 -12.54 4.95
N ALA A 73 5.56 -11.79 5.81
CA ALA A 73 6.18 -11.06 6.93
C ALA A 73 6.23 -11.89 8.20
N ALA A 74 5.13 -12.57 8.56
CA ALA A 74 5.06 -13.38 9.77
C ALA A 74 4.26 -14.66 9.56
N ASP A 75 4.51 -15.64 10.43
CA ASP A 75 3.69 -16.85 10.55
C ASP A 75 2.38 -16.51 11.26
N TYR A 76 1.27 -16.99 10.73
CA TYR A 76 -0.03 -16.78 11.34
C TYR A 76 -0.95 -17.98 11.11
N MET A 77 -1.36 -18.67 12.21
CA MET A 77 -2.34 -19.76 12.18
C MET A 77 -2.06 -20.82 11.08
N GLY A 78 -0.81 -21.22 10.92
CA GLY A 78 -0.37 -22.23 9.93
C GLY A 78 -0.23 -21.69 8.50
N GLY A 79 -0.41 -20.40 8.28
CA GLY A 79 -0.14 -19.66 7.05
C GLY A 79 0.78 -18.48 7.28
N LYS A 80 0.70 -17.49 6.43
CA LYS A 80 1.50 -16.25 6.48
C LYS A 80 0.61 -15.02 6.44
N ILE A 81 1.09 -13.94 7.05
CA ILE A 81 0.55 -12.58 6.87
C ILE A 81 1.63 -11.66 6.31
N GLY A 82 1.23 -10.55 5.66
CA GLY A 82 2.18 -9.57 5.15
C GLY A 82 1.57 -8.61 4.15
N PRO A 83 2.35 -7.66 3.65
CA PRO A 83 1.94 -6.78 2.56
C PRO A 83 2.08 -7.47 1.20
N GLY A 84 1.48 -6.85 0.18
CA GLY A 84 1.64 -7.28 -1.20
C GLY A 84 1.48 -6.14 -2.19
N VAL A 85 1.82 -6.40 -3.44
CA VAL A 85 1.65 -5.47 -4.55
C VAL A 85 0.92 -6.16 -5.69
N LEU A 86 -0.10 -5.52 -6.21
CA LEU A 86 -0.69 -5.80 -7.51
C LEU A 86 -0.08 -4.84 -8.53
N VAL A 87 0.41 -5.36 -9.65
CA VAL A 87 0.96 -4.55 -10.74
C VAL A 87 0.41 -5.03 -12.07
N LYS A 88 -0.22 -4.13 -12.86
CA LYS A 88 -0.68 -4.49 -14.21
C LYS A 88 0.48 -5.03 -15.03
N ARG A 89 0.29 -6.19 -15.68
CA ARG A 89 1.35 -6.80 -16.52
C ARG A 89 1.81 -5.91 -17.65
N SER A 90 0.94 -5.01 -18.10
CA SER A 90 1.27 -3.99 -19.11
C SER A 90 2.38 -3.03 -18.72
N LEU A 91 2.67 -2.86 -17.41
CA LEU A 91 3.78 -2.02 -16.93
C LEU A 91 5.17 -2.65 -17.14
N GLY A 92 5.26 -3.91 -17.56
CA GLY A 92 6.53 -4.57 -17.88
C GLY A 92 7.45 -4.69 -16.67
N VAL A 93 7.08 -5.56 -15.72
CA VAL A 93 7.90 -5.83 -14.52
C VAL A 93 9.21 -6.50 -14.92
N LYS A 94 10.33 -5.89 -14.55
CA LYS A 94 11.68 -6.42 -14.76
C LYS A 94 12.13 -7.35 -13.64
N SER A 95 11.89 -6.94 -12.41
CA SER A 95 12.26 -7.72 -11.25
C SER A 95 11.33 -7.45 -10.06
N THR A 96 11.25 -8.42 -9.17
CA THR A 96 10.61 -8.26 -7.86
C THR A 96 11.51 -8.84 -6.78
N LYS A 97 11.58 -8.20 -5.64
CA LYS A 97 12.23 -8.71 -4.43
C LYS A 97 11.49 -8.27 -3.18
N THR A 98 11.77 -8.92 -2.08
CA THR A 98 11.29 -8.54 -0.75
C THR A 98 12.46 -8.27 0.16
N VAL A 99 12.32 -7.31 1.07
CA VAL A 99 13.32 -6.94 2.06
C VAL A 99 12.66 -6.99 3.43
N GLU A 100 13.29 -7.67 4.38
CA GLU A 100 12.84 -7.70 5.76
C GLU A 100 13.00 -6.33 6.39
N LEU A 101 11.99 -5.91 7.14
CA LEU A 101 12.00 -4.69 7.94
C LEU A 101 11.87 -5.05 9.41
N PRO A 102 12.50 -4.29 10.32
CA PRO A 102 12.38 -4.52 11.75
C PRO A 102 10.95 -4.27 12.24
N GLY A 103 10.56 -4.98 13.28
CA GLY A 103 9.27 -4.85 13.94
C GLY A 103 8.89 -6.13 14.71
N ASP A 104 8.07 -5.96 15.73
CA ASP A 104 7.64 -7.05 16.60
C ASP A 104 6.64 -7.99 15.90
N GLU A 105 5.90 -7.47 14.93
CA GLU A 105 4.89 -8.24 14.17
C GLU A 105 5.42 -8.86 12.87
N GLY A 106 6.71 -8.65 12.57
CA GLY A 106 7.29 -8.95 11.27
C GLY A 106 6.81 -7.96 10.20
N ARG A 107 7.75 -7.31 9.52
CA ARG A 107 7.44 -6.31 8.48
C ARG A 107 8.27 -6.56 7.24
N MET A 108 7.74 -6.20 6.09
CA MET A 108 8.37 -6.44 4.80
C MET A 108 8.20 -5.23 3.87
N LEU A 109 9.20 -5.03 3.04
CA LEU A 109 9.15 -4.15 1.88
C LEU A 109 9.04 -5.01 0.62
N VAL A 110 8.02 -4.78 -0.18
CA VAL A 110 7.90 -5.33 -1.53
C VAL A 110 8.54 -4.34 -2.50
N VAL A 111 9.45 -4.81 -3.33
CA VAL A 111 10.10 -4.00 -4.35
C VAL A 111 9.70 -4.53 -5.72
N VAL A 112 9.12 -3.68 -6.54
CA VAL A 112 8.75 -3.95 -7.94
C VAL A 112 9.52 -2.99 -8.83
N GLU A 113 10.41 -3.51 -9.67
CA GLU A 113 11.12 -2.74 -10.66
C GLU A 113 10.45 -2.87 -12.02
N THR A 114 10.13 -1.74 -12.63
CA THR A 114 9.62 -1.62 -14.00
C THR A 114 10.68 -1.00 -14.93
N GLU A 115 10.33 -0.76 -16.20
CA GLU A 115 11.22 -0.03 -17.11
C GLU A 115 11.48 1.40 -16.62
N GLY A 116 10.41 2.14 -16.24
CA GLY A 116 10.48 3.59 -15.98
C GLY A 116 10.67 3.97 -14.51
N PHE A 117 10.36 3.10 -13.57
CA PHE A 117 10.39 3.42 -12.13
C PHE A 117 10.52 2.16 -11.26
N VAL A 118 10.76 2.40 -9.97
CA VAL A 118 10.66 1.38 -8.91
C VAL A 118 9.50 1.73 -8.01
N PHE A 119 8.73 0.71 -7.62
CA PHE A 119 7.65 0.85 -6.67
C PHE A 119 7.94 0.02 -5.41
N LEU A 120 7.87 0.67 -4.27
CA LEU A 120 8.09 0.12 -2.94
C LEU A 120 6.75 0.06 -2.21
N GLY A 121 6.29 -1.15 -1.85
CA GLY A 121 5.06 -1.36 -1.07
C GLY A 121 5.37 -1.85 0.32
N THR A 122 4.83 -1.23 1.37
CA THR A 122 5.13 -1.60 2.76
C THR A 122 3.95 -1.44 3.71
N HIS A 123 4.12 -1.97 4.92
CA HIS A 123 3.35 -1.72 6.12
C HIS A 123 4.33 -1.64 7.29
N LEU A 124 4.54 -0.44 7.85
CA LEU A 124 5.52 -0.25 8.91
C LEU A 124 4.98 -0.69 10.27
N ASP A 125 5.88 -0.86 11.22
CA ASP A 125 5.56 -1.31 12.58
C ASP A 125 4.94 -0.19 13.43
N LEU A 126 4.30 -0.58 14.54
CA LEU A 126 3.77 0.37 15.53
C LEU A 126 4.85 0.94 16.46
N ASN A 127 6.02 0.29 16.52
CA ASN A 127 7.15 0.72 17.34
C ASN A 127 7.95 1.82 16.63
N ASP A 128 8.17 2.94 17.31
CA ASP A 128 8.88 4.11 16.78
C ASP A 128 10.31 3.80 16.31
N GLU A 129 11.05 2.99 17.06
CA GLU A 129 12.42 2.66 16.69
C GLU A 129 12.46 1.73 15.47
N ALA A 130 11.55 0.77 15.41
CA ALA A 130 11.39 -0.09 14.24
C ALA A 130 11.03 0.72 12.98
N ARG A 131 10.17 1.75 13.10
CA ARG A 131 9.84 2.66 12.00
C ARG A 131 11.07 3.46 11.53
N ARG A 132 11.89 4.00 12.46
CA ARG A 132 13.13 4.72 12.09
C ARG A 132 14.11 3.83 11.34
N GLN A 133 14.33 2.62 11.85
CA GLN A 133 15.22 1.65 11.21
C GLN A 133 14.68 1.21 9.85
N SER A 134 13.37 0.97 9.73
CA SER A 134 12.72 0.66 8.46
C SER A 134 12.89 1.80 7.45
N ALA A 135 12.74 3.04 7.87
CA ALA A 135 12.94 4.22 7.03
C ALA A 135 14.39 4.29 6.48
N THR A 136 15.40 3.96 7.31
CA THR A 136 16.78 3.89 6.87
C THR A 136 16.98 2.81 5.80
N ILE A 137 16.45 1.61 6.02
CA ILE A 137 16.51 0.50 5.05
C ILE A 137 15.83 0.88 3.74
N ILE A 138 14.68 1.56 3.80
CA ILE A 138 13.93 2.01 2.62
C ILE A 138 14.74 3.03 1.82
N ASN A 139 15.37 4.01 2.48
CA ASN A 139 16.27 4.97 1.82
C ASN A 139 17.45 4.26 1.15
N ASP A 140 18.09 3.31 1.84
CA ASP A 140 19.20 2.54 1.28
C ASP A 140 18.76 1.72 0.05
N VAL A 141 17.54 1.16 0.08
CA VAL A 141 16.97 0.45 -1.08
C VAL A 141 16.73 1.41 -2.24
N SER A 142 16.18 2.61 -1.98
CA SER A 142 15.95 3.64 -3.01
C SER A 142 17.26 4.07 -3.66
N ASN A 143 18.29 4.36 -2.85
CA ASN A 143 19.62 4.78 -3.30
C ASN A 143 20.35 3.72 -4.15
N GLY A 144 19.90 2.46 -4.11
CA GLY A 144 20.41 1.38 -4.97
C GLY A 144 19.96 1.49 -6.43
N TYR A 145 19.03 2.36 -6.76
CA TYR A 145 18.49 2.52 -8.12
C TYR A 145 18.96 3.81 -8.78
N ARG A 146 18.76 3.91 -10.09
CA ARG A 146 19.07 5.09 -10.94
C ARG A 146 17.85 5.57 -11.71
N LYS A 147 16.68 5.37 -11.17
CA LYS A 147 15.38 5.73 -11.74
C LYS A 147 14.43 6.18 -10.62
N PRO A 148 13.35 6.90 -10.95
CA PRO A 148 12.37 7.34 -9.95
C PRO A 148 11.88 6.21 -9.08
N VAL A 149 11.71 6.47 -7.78
CA VAL A 149 11.22 5.51 -6.80
C VAL A 149 9.97 6.05 -6.12
N PHE A 150 8.93 5.23 -6.09
CA PHE A 150 7.71 5.51 -5.31
C PHE A 150 7.67 4.58 -4.11
N LEU A 151 7.43 5.15 -2.93
CA LEU A 151 7.12 4.41 -1.71
C LEU A 151 5.64 4.58 -1.40
N ALA A 152 4.91 3.49 -1.27
CA ALA A 152 3.48 3.50 -0.98
C ALA A 152 3.15 2.52 0.16
N GLY A 153 2.32 2.93 1.11
CA GLY A 153 1.95 2.04 2.21
C GLY A 153 1.26 2.73 3.37
N ASP A 154 0.82 1.90 4.29
CA ASP A 154 0.50 2.27 5.66
C ASP A 154 1.82 2.39 6.43
N LEU A 155 2.20 3.61 6.75
CA LEU A 155 3.46 3.87 7.44
C LEU A 155 3.31 3.80 8.97
N ASN A 156 2.07 3.64 9.47
CA ASN A 156 1.78 3.71 10.91
C ASN A 156 2.44 4.94 11.57
N ASP A 157 2.62 5.99 10.78
CA ASP A 157 3.32 7.20 11.15
C ASP A 157 2.72 8.42 10.45
N SER A 158 2.89 9.60 11.03
CA SER A 158 2.40 10.82 10.42
C SER A 158 3.41 11.96 10.53
N HIS A 159 3.65 12.65 9.43
CA HIS A 159 4.44 13.88 9.40
C HIS A 159 3.84 15.00 10.27
N ARG A 160 2.59 14.87 10.71
CA ARG A 160 1.87 15.82 11.58
C ARG A 160 2.06 15.54 13.06
N TRP A 161 2.55 14.35 13.42
CA TRP A 161 2.79 14.04 14.83
C TRP A 161 3.96 14.85 15.38
N SER A 162 4.06 14.90 16.70
CA SER A 162 5.15 15.63 17.37
C SER A 162 6.52 15.16 16.85
N GLY A 163 7.38 16.11 16.49
CA GLY A 163 8.67 15.79 15.88
C GLY A 163 8.62 15.30 14.44
N GLY A 164 7.44 15.34 13.79
CA GLY A 164 7.26 14.82 12.42
C GLY A 164 7.12 13.29 12.37
N GLY A 165 6.73 12.66 13.47
CA GLY A 165 6.67 11.19 13.58
C GLY A 165 8.04 10.54 13.80
N ALA A 166 8.11 9.23 13.58
CA ALA A 166 9.32 8.44 13.77
C ALA A 166 10.06 8.14 12.45
N ALA A 167 9.32 7.77 11.39
CA ALA A 167 9.88 7.43 10.09
C ALA A 167 10.13 8.66 9.20
N PHE A 168 9.23 9.66 9.21
CA PHE A 168 9.31 10.80 8.30
C PHE A 168 10.60 11.62 8.40
N PRO A 169 11.17 11.90 9.60
CA PRO A 169 12.44 12.61 9.68
C PRO A 169 13.60 11.91 8.97
N VAL A 170 13.50 10.59 8.78
CA VAL A 170 14.48 9.79 8.03
C VAL A 170 14.09 9.68 6.57
N LEU A 171 12.85 9.31 6.26
CA LEU A 171 12.37 9.16 4.88
C LEU A 171 12.54 10.43 4.04
N THR A 172 12.30 11.60 4.65
CA THR A 172 12.37 12.89 3.94
C THR A 172 13.78 13.34 3.58
N ASN A 173 14.81 12.58 3.94
CA ASN A 173 16.14 12.80 3.38
C ASN A 173 16.22 12.46 1.89
N GLU A 174 15.41 11.48 1.43
CA GLU A 174 15.37 11.03 0.04
C GLU A 174 13.99 11.28 -0.61
N PHE A 175 12.91 11.09 0.13
CA PHE A 175 11.55 11.11 -0.38
C PHE A 175 10.82 12.41 -0.07
N ALA A 176 10.01 12.87 -1.02
CA ALA A 176 9.00 13.91 -0.81
C ALA A 176 7.60 13.29 -0.79
N ILE A 177 6.72 13.75 0.11
CA ILE A 177 5.30 13.36 0.11
C ILE A 177 4.65 13.89 -1.16
N LYS A 178 4.00 13.01 -1.94
CA LYS A 178 3.28 13.36 -3.17
C LYS A 178 1.80 13.04 -3.11
N SER A 179 1.38 12.13 -2.24
CA SER A 179 -0.04 11.88 -2.03
C SER A 179 -0.74 13.02 -1.28
N SER A 180 -2.06 13.05 -1.39
CA SER A 180 -2.91 13.82 -0.47
C SER A 180 -2.55 13.51 0.97
N THR A 181 -2.63 14.50 1.84
CA THR A 181 -2.43 14.37 3.29
C THR A 181 -3.74 14.50 4.07
N GLU A 182 -4.89 14.30 3.41
CA GLU A 182 -6.17 14.16 4.10
C GLU A 182 -6.19 12.91 4.97
N GLY A 183 -7.09 12.90 5.98
CA GLY A 183 -7.24 11.74 6.86
C GLY A 183 -7.59 10.46 6.11
N THR A 184 -6.85 9.41 6.39
CA THR A 184 -6.97 8.09 5.74
C THR A 184 -7.75 7.07 6.57
N LEU A 185 -8.13 7.41 7.79
CA LEU A 185 -8.89 6.54 8.69
C LEU A 185 -10.36 6.96 8.80
N PRO A 186 -11.34 6.06 8.59
CA PRO A 186 -12.75 6.32 8.87
C PRO A 186 -12.96 6.79 10.31
N GLY A 187 -13.73 7.89 10.47
CA GLY A 187 -13.99 8.48 11.78
C GLY A 187 -12.86 9.35 12.35
N GLN A 188 -11.70 9.40 11.72
CA GLN A 188 -10.53 10.19 12.14
C GLN A 188 -10.05 11.11 11.00
N PRO A 189 -10.78 12.18 10.67
CA PRO A 189 -10.56 12.96 9.44
C PRO A 189 -9.22 13.70 9.38
N ASN A 190 -8.53 13.82 10.50
CA ASN A 190 -7.22 14.49 10.59
C ASN A 190 -6.04 13.52 10.69
N GLU A 191 -6.31 12.20 10.82
CA GLU A 191 -5.27 11.19 10.94
C GLU A 191 -4.91 10.63 9.57
N THR A 192 -3.68 10.88 9.16
CA THR A 192 -3.11 10.37 7.90
C THR A 192 -1.92 9.50 8.25
N ILE A 193 -2.00 8.22 7.91
CA ILE A 193 -0.91 7.24 8.09
C ILE A 193 -0.60 6.45 6.82
N ASP A 194 -1.45 6.59 5.80
CA ASP A 194 -1.24 6.00 4.48
C ASP A 194 -0.71 7.07 3.52
N TYR A 195 0.39 6.79 2.85
CA TYR A 195 1.09 7.77 2.01
C TYR A 195 1.61 7.17 0.71
N ILE A 196 1.83 8.06 -0.27
CA ILE A 196 2.69 7.81 -1.43
C ILE A 196 3.76 8.90 -1.45
N LEU A 197 5.00 8.47 -1.29
CA LEU A 197 6.18 9.32 -1.34
C LEU A 197 6.97 9.05 -2.63
N PHE A 198 7.78 10.00 -3.00
CA PHE A 198 8.55 9.98 -4.25
C PHE A 198 9.98 10.45 -4.03
N ASP A 199 10.92 9.68 -4.57
CA ASP A 199 12.31 10.05 -4.73
C ASP A 199 12.61 10.09 -6.24
N ASP A 200 13.05 11.25 -6.75
CA ASP A 200 13.38 11.40 -8.16
C ASP A 200 14.68 10.69 -8.55
N ASN A 201 15.48 10.35 -7.55
CA ASN A 201 16.74 9.62 -7.66
C ASN A 201 17.66 10.23 -8.74
N GLY A 202 17.73 11.57 -8.74
CA GLY A 202 18.51 12.35 -9.69
C GLY A 202 17.90 12.52 -11.09
N GLN A 203 16.61 12.21 -11.24
CA GLN A 203 15.84 12.36 -12.49
C GLN A 203 14.60 13.25 -12.30
N PRO A 204 14.75 14.52 -11.95
CA PRO A 204 13.62 15.38 -11.54
C PRO A 204 12.58 15.64 -12.64
N SER A 205 12.91 15.38 -13.90
CA SER A 205 12.02 15.60 -15.03
C SER A 205 11.33 14.32 -15.53
N ALA A 206 11.60 13.16 -14.93
CA ALA A 206 11.10 11.88 -15.42
C ALA A 206 9.61 11.65 -15.16
N VAL A 207 9.02 12.38 -14.20
CA VAL A 207 7.64 12.22 -13.76
C VAL A 207 6.90 13.55 -13.74
N ASN A 208 5.69 13.54 -14.28
CA ASN A 208 4.72 14.63 -14.15
C ASN A 208 3.60 14.18 -13.21
N PHE A 209 3.38 14.91 -12.11
CA PHE A 209 2.31 14.61 -11.14
C PHE A 209 1.02 15.28 -11.60
N LEU A 210 -0.08 14.52 -11.71
CA LEU A 210 -1.36 14.97 -12.23
C LEU A 210 -2.35 15.21 -11.11
N GLU A 211 -2.81 14.15 -10.44
CA GLU A 211 -3.85 14.21 -9.42
C GLU A 211 -3.54 13.26 -8.26
N THR A 212 -4.03 13.59 -7.07
CA THR A 212 -3.95 12.73 -5.90
C THR A 212 -5.14 12.94 -4.99
N GLY A 213 -5.53 11.91 -4.26
CA GLY A 213 -6.63 12.01 -3.31
C GLY A 213 -6.72 10.84 -2.35
N VAL A 214 -7.51 11.05 -1.28
CA VAL A 214 -8.03 10.01 -0.39
C VAL A 214 -9.47 9.75 -0.80
N VAL A 215 -9.78 8.52 -1.22
CA VAL A 215 -11.10 8.18 -1.77
C VAL A 215 -12.03 7.73 -0.64
N LYS A 216 -12.88 8.63 -0.18
CA LYS A 216 -13.86 8.35 0.90
C LYS A 216 -15.20 7.85 0.35
N LYS A 217 -15.50 8.21 -0.89
CA LYS A 217 -16.72 7.82 -1.61
C LYS A 217 -16.38 7.49 -3.05
N LEU A 218 -17.08 6.54 -3.63
CA LEU A 218 -16.85 6.13 -5.01
C LEU A 218 -18.17 5.86 -5.73
N ASN A 219 -18.24 6.22 -7.01
CA ASN A 219 -19.39 5.95 -7.85
C ASN A 219 -19.28 4.56 -8.48
N PHE A 220 -20.18 3.68 -8.10
CA PHE A 220 -20.32 2.36 -8.70
C PHE A 220 -21.55 2.31 -9.61
N ASN A 221 -21.34 2.43 -10.91
CA ASN A 221 -22.42 2.34 -11.91
C ASN A 221 -23.59 3.32 -11.66
N GLY A 222 -23.29 4.56 -11.27
CA GLY A 222 -24.28 5.60 -11.02
C GLY A 222 -24.76 5.71 -9.56
N LYS A 223 -24.33 4.79 -8.68
CA LYS A 223 -24.61 4.85 -7.24
C LYS A 223 -23.32 5.23 -6.49
N VAL A 224 -23.35 6.35 -5.77
CA VAL A 224 -22.25 6.77 -4.88
C VAL A 224 -22.38 6.02 -3.56
N GLU A 225 -21.31 5.34 -3.16
CA GLU A 225 -21.20 4.59 -1.92
C GLU A 225 -20.05 5.13 -1.07
N ASP A 226 -20.23 5.16 0.25
CA ASP A 226 -19.16 5.42 1.21
C ASP A 226 -18.24 4.22 1.32
N LEU A 227 -16.92 4.44 1.43
CA LEU A 227 -15.93 3.37 1.53
C LEU A 227 -15.54 3.02 2.97
N ASP A 228 -16.10 3.71 3.96
CA ASP A 228 -15.86 3.51 5.38
C ASP A 228 -16.27 2.12 5.91
N THR A 229 -17.10 1.40 5.15
CA THR A 229 -17.52 0.02 5.48
C THR A 229 -16.67 -1.06 4.82
N VAL A 230 -15.83 -0.70 3.85
CA VAL A 230 -15.00 -1.66 3.08
C VAL A 230 -13.75 -2.04 3.85
N SER A 231 -13.06 -1.06 4.43
CA SER A 231 -11.89 -1.21 5.28
C SER A 231 -11.91 -0.14 6.36
N ASP A 232 -11.10 -0.30 7.41
CA ASP A 232 -10.82 0.72 8.42
C ASP A 232 -9.80 1.77 7.95
N HIS A 233 -9.37 1.68 6.70
CA HIS A 233 -8.61 2.69 5.97
C HIS A 233 -9.33 3.12 4.70
N PHE A 234 -9.00 4.31 4.20
CA PHE A 234 -9.39 4.76 2.86
C PHE A 234 -8.24 4.59 1.87
N PRO A 235 -8.53 4.25 0.60
CA PRO A 235 -7.49 4.19 -0.42
C PRO A 235 -6.92 5.56 -0.73
N VAL A 236 -5.60 5.61 -0.95
CA VAL A 236 -4.86 6.79 -1.39
C VAL A 236 -4.32 6.54 -2.79
N TYR A 237 -4.53 7.47 -3.70
CA TYR A 237 -4.02 7.37 -5.06
C TYR A 237 -3.14 8.57 -5.43
N LEU A 238 -2.34 8.36 -6.45
CA LEU A 238 -1.51 9.37 -7.10
C LEU A 238 -1.43 9.02 -8.58
N ASP A 239 -1.92 9.92 -9.42
CA ASP A 239 -1.84 9.82 -10.87
C ASP A 239 -0.62 10.55 -11.40
N ILE A 240 0.12 9.88 -12.26
CA ILE A 240 1.35 10.37 -12.85
C ILE A 240 1.41 10.11 -14.34
N GLU A 241 2.26 10.86 -15.01
CA GLU A 241 2.71 10.60 -16.37
C GLU A 241 4.23 10.44 -16.38
N LEU A 242 4.72 9.34 -16.94
CA LEU A 242 6.14 9.11 -17.18
C LEU A 242 6.55 9.82 -18.48
N LYS A 243 7.71 10.46 -18.48
CA LYS A 243 8.26 11.18 -19.66
C LYS A 243 9.38 10.41 -20.32
#